data_c17dbb9e022db11c632135702d9c79d1
#
_entry.id   c17dbb9e022db11c632135702d9c79d1
#
_cell.length_a   1.000
_cell.length_b   1.000
_cell.length_c   1.000
_cell.angle_alpha   90.00
_cell.angle_beta   90.00
_cell.angle_gamma   90.00
#
_symmetry.space_group_name_H-M   'P 1'
#
loop_
_entity.id
_entity.type
_entity.pdbx_description
1 polymer ?
#
loop_
_entity_poly.entity_id
_entity_poly.type
_entity_poly.pdbx_seq_one_letter_code
_entity_poly.pdbx_strand_id
1 'polypeptide(L)'
;MYYIGFDIGSSSVKVAIVEMATGKSIGVVQEPETEMSMLALKNGWAEQKPEDWWHHSCNAVAKLKKKFNISRTQIKGIGISYQMHGLVLVDKQGQPLRKSIIWCDSRAVEIGNEAFATIGEEKCSEHLLNSPGNFTASKLKWVKENEPEIYNQIHKFMLPGDYIAYRLSNVINTTISGLSEGIMWDFKNDNFANFLFEHYGISTELVPDIVDTFCIQSKVDKKGAEESGLAEGTPIFYRAGDQPNNALSLNVFNPGEVAATGGTSGVVYAMTNSLSVKESSRVNNFAHVNYKKGSEPRIGKLLCINGAGIQYRWLLNNLSVSSYEEMNNLASEIPVGSDGVCMIPFGNGAERMLNSKDIGTRLVNVNLNNHGKGHICRAALEGIAFSFVYGMEIMKSDGIEVNVMRAGNDNLFRSEIFSNTVATLIGH
;
A
#
# COMPACT_ATOMS: atom_id res chain seq x y z
N MET A 1 3.82 -9.26 28.21
CA MET A 1 4.62 -8.31 27.43
C MET A 1 4.12 -8.31 26.00
N TYR A 2 4.03 -7.14 25.37
CA TYR A 2 3.37 -6.95 24.10
C TYR A 2 4.17 -6.05 23.16
N TYR A 3 3.99 -6.25 21.87
CA TYR A 3 4.27 -5.27 20.83
C TYR A 3 2.96 -4.69 20.32
N ILE A 4 3.00 -3.44 19.85
CA ILE A 4 1.88 -2.83 19.12
C ILE A 4 2.29 -2.48 17.71
N GLY A 5 1.35 -2.66 16.77
CA GLY A 5 1.49 -2.25 15.37
C GLY A 5 0.43 -1.23 15.02
N PHE A 6 0.85 -0.11 14.44
CA PHE A 6 -0.03 0.88 13.85
C PHE A 6 -0.21 0.58 12.36
N ASP A 7 -1.42 0.80 11.86
CA ASP A 7 -1.72 0.86 10.43
C ASP A 7 -2.41 2.20 10.16
N ILE A 8 -1.67 3.12 9.55
CA ILE A 8 -2.13 4.49 9.28
C ILE A 8 -2.73 4.54 7.88
N GLY A 9 -3.98 4.16 7.77
CA GLY A 9 -4.73 4.21 6.52
C GLY A 9 -5.39 5.57 6.25
N SER A 10 -5.91 5.77 5.06
CA SER A 10 -6.68 6.97 4.69
C SER A 10 -8.12 6.95 5.23
N SER A 11 -8.70 5.79 5.43
CA SER A 11 -10.06 5.65 5.98
C SER A 11 -10.07 5.57 7.50
N SER A 12 -9.03 5.02 8.12
CA SER A 12 -8.95 4.82 9.57
C SER A 12 -7.52 4.49 10.00
N VAL A 13 -7.24 4.69 11.27
CA VAL A 13 -6.06 4.17 11.96
C VAL A 13 -6.45 2.89 12.69
N LYS A 14 -5.68 1.83 12.49
CA LYS A 14 -5.82 0.58 13.26
C LYS A 14 -4.61 0.40 14.16
N VAL A 15 -4.83 -0.13 15.35
CA VAL A 15 -3.75 -0.52 16.26
C VAL A 15 -3.98 -1.96 16.68
N ALA A 16 -2.99 -2.80 16.35
CA ALA A 16 -2.97 -4.21 16.72
C ALA A 16 -2.06 -4.42 17.93
N ILE A 17 -2.37 -5.46 18.71
CA ILE A 17 -1.53 -5.90 19.80
C ILE A 17 -1.12 -7.36 19.61
N VAL A 18 0.17 -7.63 19.84
CA VAL A 18 0.79 -8.94 19.67
C VAL A 18 1.49 -9.34 20.98
N GLU A 19 1.25 -10.55 21.43
CA GLU A 19 1.97 -11.10 22.58
C GLU A 19 3.40 -11.50 22.19
N MET A 20 4.39 -10.97 22.90
CA MET A 20 5.80 -11.21 22.58
C MET A 20 6.21 -12.69 22.68
N ALA A 21 5.66 -13.42 23.65
CA ALA A 21 6.06 -14.80 23.91
C ALA A 21 5.61 -15.77 22.82
N THR A 22 4.48 -15.52 22.19
CA THR A 22 3.83 -16.43 21.24
C THR A 22 3.79 -15.90 19.81
N GLY A 23 3.99 -14.60 19.61
CA GLY A 23 3.77 -13.91 18.33
C GLY A 23 2.29 -13.83 17.93
N LYS A 24 1.36 -14.24 18.79
CA LYS A 24 -0.07 -14.24 18.47
C LYS A 24 -0.68 -12.84 18.60
N SER A 25 -1.51 -12.48 17.64
CA SER A 25 -2.37 -11.30 17.73
C SER A 25 -3.41 -11.51 18.84
N ILE A 26 -3.46 -10.59 19.79
CA ILE A 26 -4.46 -10.56 20.87
C ILE A 26 -5.72 -9.84 20.37
N GLY A 27 -5.55 -8.86 19.48
CA GLY A 27 -6.66 -8.17 18.86
C GLY A 27 -6.25 -6.85 18.22
N VAL A 28 -7.26 -6.22 17.63
CA VAL A 28 -7.14 -4.96 16.90
C VAL A 28 -8.23 -4.00 17.37
N VAL A 29 -7.94 -2.72 17.35
CA VAL A 29 -8.89 -1.62 17.48
C VAL A 29 -8.76 -0.70 16.27
N GLN A 30 -9.84 -0.01 15.94
CA GLN A 30 -9.90 0.96 14.84
C GLN A 30 -10.43 2.30 15.37
N GLU A 31 -9.87 3.37 14.86
CA GLU A 31 -10.31 4.75 15.04
C GLU A 31 -10.15 5.55 13.73
N PRO A 32 -11.15 6.39 13.38
CA PRO A 32 -12.51 6.38 13.93
C PRO A 32 -13.29 5.10 13.55
N GLU A 33 -14.45 4.90 14.13
CA GLU A 33 -15.35 3.78 13.74
C GLU A 33 -15.98 4.00 12.36
N THR A 34 -16.15 5.27 11.99
CA THR A 34 -16.54 5.71 10.65
C THR A 34 -15.30 6.11 9.85
N GLU A 35 -15.44 6.27 8.54
CA GLU A 35 -14.30 6.73 7.72
C GLU A 35 -13.84 8.13 8.08
N MET A 36 -12.51 8.34 8.11
CA MET A 36 -11.93 9.66 8.23
C MET A 36 -12.30 10.54 7.04
N SER A 37 -12.54 11.82 7.31
CA SER A 37 -12.82 12.78 6.24
C SER A 37 -11.61 12.98 5.33
N MET A 38 -11.89 13.08 4.04
CA MET A 38 -10.92 13.44 3.01
C MET A 38 -11.40 14.74 2.35
N LEU A 39 -10.49 15.69 2.20
CA LEU A 39 -10.78 16.93 1.51
C LEU A 39 -10.45 16.80 0.02
N ALA A 40 -11.45 16.94 -0.83
CA ALA A 40 -11.35 16.92 -2.29
C ALA A 40 -11.85 18.27 -2.86
N LEU A 41 -10.98 19.30 -2.83
CA LEU A 41 -11.37 20.65 -3.29
C LEU A 41 -11.53 20.75 -4.81
N LYS A 42 -10.87 19.88 -5.57
CA LYS A 42 -10.95 19.79 -7.02
C LYS A 42 -11.03 18.31 -7.42
N ASN A 43 -11.52 18.05 -8.62
CA ASN A 43 -11.49 16.68 -9.15
C ASN A 43 -10.05 16.15 -9.18
N GLY A 44 -9.86 14.94 -8.68
CA GLY A 44 -8.55 14.31 -8.57
C GLY A 44 -7.67 14.78 -7.40
N TRP A 45 -8.13 15.71 -6.56
CA TRP A 45 -7.43 16.13 -5.36
C TRP A 45 -7.88 15.32 -4.14
N ALA A 46 -6.94 14.97 -3.27
CA ALA A 46 -7.22 14.27 -2.03
C ALA A 46 -6.21 14.67 -0.95
N GLU A 47 -6.72 15.27 0.12
CA GLU A 47 -5.90 15.75 1.23
C GLU A 47 -6.48 15.31 2.57
N GLN A 48 -5.59 15.07 3.55
CA GLN A 48 -5.94 14.84 4.94
C GLN A 48 -5.05 15.64 5.88
N LYS A 49 -5.55 15.96 7.08
CA LYS A 49 -4.73 16.60 8.11
C LYS A 49 -3.86 15.52 8.79
N PRO A 50 -2.52 15.70 8.84
CA PRO A 50 -1.65 14.77 9.56
C PRO A 50 -1.99 14.66 11.05
N GLU A 51 -2.51 15.74 11.64
CA GLU A 51 -2.94 15.79 13.04
C GLU A 51 -4.13 14.87 13.32
N ASP A 52 -5.02 14.63 12.34
CA ASP A 52 -6.14 13.70 12.49
C ASP A 52 -5.62 12.26 12.63
N TRP A 53 -4.61 11.86 11.84
CA TRP A 53 -3.95 10.55 12.01
C TRP A 53 -3.33 10.39 13.39
N TRP A 54 -2.66 11.43 13.90
CA TRP A 54 -2.09 11.42 15.22
C TRP A 54 -3.17 11.31 16.31
N HIS A 55 -4.22 12.12 16.21
CA HIS A 55 -5.34 12.08 17.15
C HIS A 55 -5.98 10.69 17.22
N HIS A 56 -6.29 10.10 16.06
CA HIS A 56 -6.85 8.76 15.98
C HIS A 56 -5.86 7.68 16.44
N SER A 57 -4.57 7.87 16.25
CA SER A 57 -3.54 6.98 16.79
C SER A 57 -3.55 6.96 18.32
N CYS A 58 -3.61 8.14 18.95
CA CYS A 58 -3.71 8.26 20.40
C CYS A 58 -5.00 7.63 20.96
N ASN A 59 -6.14 7.91 20.31
CA ASN A 59 -7.42 7.33 20.70
C ASN A 59 -7.42 5.79 20.57
N ALA A 60 -6.86 5.27 19.47
CA ALA A 60 -6.76 3.84 19.27
C ALA A 60 -5.88 3.15 20.33
N VAL A 61 -4.76 3.77 20.74
CA VAL A 61 -3.93 3.26 21.86
C VAL A 61 -4.70 3.26 23.17
N ALA A 62 -5.44 4.33 23.48
CA ALA A 62 -6.25 4.41 24.69
C ALA A 62 -7.35 3.33 24.70
N LYS A 63 -8.07 3.18 23.57
CA LYS A 63 -9.12 2.16 23.35
C LYS A 63 -8.55 0.74 23.48
N LEU A 64 -7.39 0.48 22.89
CA LEU A 64 -6.71 -0.81 22.96
C LEU A 64 -6.32 -1.17 24.39
N LYS A 65 -5.68 -0.24 25.12
CA LYS A 65 -5.27 -0.45 26.51
C LYS A 65 -6.47 -0.75 27.41
N LYS A 66 -7.58 -0.03 27.22
CA LYS A 66 -8.84 -0.26 27.96
C LYS A 66 -9.46 -1.62 27.61
N LYS A 67 -9.57 -1.93 26.30
CA LYS A 67 -10.22 -3.18 25.81
C LYS A 67 -9.52 -4.43 26.30
N PHE A 68 -8.19 -4.43 26.31
CA PHE A 68 -7.37 -5.61 26.67
C PHE A 68 -6.76 -5.54 28.08
N ASN A 69 -7.11 -4.52 28.87
CA ASN A 69 -6.60 -4.29 30.24
C ASN A 69 -5.06 -4.29 30.32
N ILE A 70 -4.40 -3.52 29.44
CA ILE A 70 -2.95 -3.49 29.30
C ILE A 70 -2.39 -2.17 29.82
N SER A 71 -1.39 -2.25 30.68
CA SER A 71 -0.65 -1.08 31.14
C SER A 71 0.39 -0.64 30.11
N ARG A 72 0.71 0.67 30.10
CA ARG A 72 1.74 1.23 29.19
C ARG A 72 3.11 0.55 29.33
N THR A 73 3.45 0.07 30.53
CA THR A 73 4.74 -0.58 30.83
C THR A 73 4.86 -2.00 30.27
N GLN A 74 3.74 -2.62 29.89
CA GLN A 74 3.72 -3.93 29.26
C GLN A 74 3.97 -3.88 27.75
N ILE A 75 3.87 -2.69 27.12
CA ILE A 75 4.17 -2.48 25.69
C ILE A 75 5.67 -2.24 25.55
N LYS A 76 6.35 -3.11 24.79
CA LYS A 76 7.81 -3.17 24.69
C LYS A 76 8.38 -2.75 23.34
N GLY A 77 7.51 -2.45 22.39
CA GLY A 77 7.96 -1.95 21.09
C GLY A 77 6.80 -1.65 20.15
N ILE A 78 7.13 -0.87 19.15
CA ILE A 78 6.20 -0.27 18.20
C ILE A 78 6.67 -0.60 16.78
N GLY A 79 5.74 -1.02 15.91
CA GLY A 79 5.87 -1.04 14.45
C GLY A 79 4.82 -0.14 13.81
N ILE A 80 5.13 0.44 12.65
CA ILE A 80 4.23 1.36 11.94
C ILE A 80 4.13 0.94 10.47
N SER A 81 2.92 0.60 10.05
CA SER A 81 2.51 0.51 8.65
C SER A 81 1.73 1.76 8.28
N TYR A 82 1.80 2.20 7.04
CA TYR A 82 1.13 3.43 6.63
C TYR A 82 0.75 3.43 5.14
N GLN A 83 -0.29 4.22 4.79
CA GLN A 83 -0.64 4.51 3.40
C GLN A 83 0.56 5.09 2.65
N MET A 84 0.91 4.51 1.51
CA MET A 84 2.09 4.90 0.72
C MET A 84 1.94 6.27 0.06
N HIS A 85 3.07 6.84 -0.39
CA HIS A 85 3.15 8.01 -1.29
C HIS A 85 2.55 9.31 -0.76
N GLY A 86 2.19 9.39 0.52
CA GLY A 86 1.73 10.62 1.15
C GLY A 86 2.86 11.65 1.29
N LEU A 87 2.51 12.94 1.29
CA LEU A 87 3.45 14.05 1.49
C LEU A 87 3.03 14.90 2.68
N VAL A 88 3.77 14.81 3.78
CA VAL A 88 3.66 15.69 4.93
C VAL A 88 4.84 16.66 4.92
N LEU A 89 4.57 17.96 5.07
CA LEU A 89 5.59 19.01 5.09
C LEU A 89 5.59 19.67 6.45
N VAL A 90 6.77 19.79 7.07
CA VAL A 90 6.90 20.39 8.40
C VAL A 90 7.90 21.55 8.40
N ASP A 91 7.66 22.52 9.26
CA ASP A 91 8.57 23.61 9.56
C ASP A 91 9.69 23.18 10.55
N LYS A 92 10.55 24.14 10.94
CA LYS A 92 11.64 23.91 11.90
C LYS A 92 11.17 23.54 13.30
N GLN A 93 9.91 23.81 13.63
CA GLN A 93 9.25 23.44 14.87
C GLN A 93 8.54 22.08 14.76
N GLY A 94 8.60 21.45 13.56
CA GLY A 94 7.95 20.18 13.27
C GLY A 94 6.44 20.28 13.12
N GLN A 95 5.90 21.50 12.91
CA GLN A 95 4.47 21.69 12.69
C GLN A 95 4.14 21.49 11.21
N PRO A 96 3.05 20.74 10.90
CA PRO A 96 2.59 20.61 9.52
C PRO A 96 2.27 21.96 8.89
N LEU A 97 2.86 22.25 7.74
CA LEU A 97 2.67 23.51 7.01
C LEU A 97 1.36 23.52 6.21
N ARG A 98 0.83 22.34 5.92
CA ARG A 98 -0.40 22.15 5.16
C ARG A 98 -0.99 20.76 5.41
N LYS A 99 -2.21 20.52 4.89
CA LYS A 99 -2.75 19.17 4.80
C LYS A 99 -1.87 18.30 3.89
N SER A 100 -1.72 17.03 4.24
CA SER A 100 -0.97 16.06 3.45
C SER A 100 -1.68 15.77 2.14
N ILE A 101 -0.94 15.77 1.04
CA ILE A 101 -1.39 15.23 -0.24
C ILE A 101 -1.25 13.71 -0.14
N ILE A 102 -2.36 12.97 -0.19
CA ILE A 102 -2.35 11.52 0.05
C ILE A 102 -2.24 10.71 -1.25
N TRP A 103 -2.19 9.39 -1.13
CA TRP A 103 -1.87 8.46 -2.21
C TRP A 103 -2.79 8.54 -3.44
N CYS A 104 -4.10 8.75 -3.24
CA CYS A 104 -5.11 8.81 -4.30
C CYS A 104 -5.25 10.19 -4.97
N ASP A 105 -4.47 11.18 -4.54
CA ASP A 105 -4.42 12.50 -5.18
C ASP A 105 -3.67 12.41 -6.51
N SER A 106 -4.20 13.02 -7.56
CA SER A 106 -3.64 12.95 -8.91
C SER A 106 -3.07 14.28 -9.44
N ARG A 107 -2.98 15.32 -8.59
CA ARG A 107 -2.54 16.66 -9.02
C ARG A 107 -1.11 16.73 -9.59
N ALA A 108 -0.25 15.80 -9.21
CA ALA A 108 1.14 15.78 -9.62
C ALA A 108 1.43 14.84 -10.81
N VAL A 109 0.39 14.24 -11.42
CA VAL A 109 0.55 13.30 -12.55
C VAL A 109 1.27 13.93 -13.72
N GLU A 110 0.88 15.14 -14.12
CA GLU A 110 1.49 15.83 -15.26
C GLU A 110 2.97 16.16 -15.00
N ILE A 111 3.32 16.56 -13.77
CA ILE A 111 4.70 16.83 -13.37
C ILE A 111 5.55 15.55 -13.50
N GLY A 112 5.02 14.42 -13.05
CA GLY A 112 5.72 13.14 -13.20
C GLY A 112 5.85 12.68 -14.64
N ASN A 113 4.84 12.89 -15.47
CA ASN A 113 4.87 12.57 -16.89
C ASN A 113 5.89 13.44 -17.66
N GLU A 114 5.93 14.74 -17.36
CA GLU A 114 6.92 15.67 -17.93
C GLU A 114 8.34 15.27 -17.53
N ALA A 115 8.56 14.95 -16.26
CA ALA A 115 9.85 14.48 -15.77
C ALA A 115 10.27 13.18 -16.47
N PHE A 116 9.35 12.22 -16.63
CA PHE A 116 9.61 10.96 -17.33
C PHE A 116 10.01 11.19 -18.80
N ALA A 117 9.31 12.07 -19.50
CA ALA A 117 9.61 12.41 -20.88
C ALA A 117 10.95 13.17 -21.01
N THR A 118 11.26 14.07 -20.07
CA THR A 118 12.46 14.92 -20.15
C THR A 118 13.73 14.19 -19.70
N ILE A 119 13.66 13.44 -18.59
CA ILE A 119 14.79 12.64 -18.07
C ILE A 119 15.06 11.45 -18.98
N GLY A 120 14.02 10.89 -19.57
CA GLY A 120 14.03 9.71 -20.43
C GLY A 120 13.65 8.42 -19.71
N GLU A 121 12.87 7.60 -20.39
CA GLU A 121 12.35 6.32 -19.88
C GLU A 121 13.47 5.38 -19.44
N GLU A 122 14.53 5.23 -20.24
CA GLU A 122 15.66 4.36 -19.94
C GLU A 122 16.32 4.74 -18.60
N LYS A 123 16.64 6.01 -18.42
CA LYS A 123 17.26 6.50 -17.19
C LYS A 123 16.33 6.33 -15.97
N CYS A 124 15.04 6.63 -16.11
CA CYS A 124 14.08 6.44 -15.03
C CYS A 124 13.93 4.96 -14.66
N SER A 125 13.82 4.09 -15.66
CA SER A 125 13.70 2.64 -15.44
C SER A 125 14.95 2.04 -14.83
N GLU A 126 16.15 2.47 -15.22
CA GLU A 126 17.41 1.96 -14.71
C GLU A 126 17.73 2.44 -13.28
N HIS A 127 17.42 3.70 -12.98
CA HIS A 127 17.80 4.32 -11.70
C HIS A 127 16.68 4.34 -10.66
N LEU A 128 15.44 4.65 -11.08
CA LEU A 128 14.28 4.76 -10.19
C LEU A 128 13.42 3.48 -10.15
N LEU A 129 13.61 2.60 -11.14
CA LEU A 129 12.79 1.42 -11.42
C LEU A 129 11.31 1.75 -11.69
N ASN A 130 10.99 3.02 -11.87
CA ASN A 130 9.63 3.55 -12.08
C ASN A 130 9.68 4.82 -12.93
N SER A 131 8.53 5.18 -13.50
CA SER A 131 8.26 6.57 -13.87
C SER A 131 8.15 7.43 -12.61
N PRO A 132 8.58 8.71 -12.61
CA PRO A 132 8.34 9.64 -11.51
C PRO A 132 6.87 9.80 -11.13
N GLY A 133 5.95 9.64 -12.07
CA GLY A 133 4.52 9.49 -11.87
C GLY A 133 3.90 10.44 -10.83
N ASN A 134 2.92 9.94 -10.11
CA ASN A 134 2.20 10.67 -9.05
C ASN A 134 2.70 10.31 -7.65
N PHE A 135 4.01 10.28 -7.46
CA PHE A 135 4.62 9.91 -6.18
C PHE A 135 5.05 11.12 -5.36
N THR A 136 5.60 10.90 -4.19
CA THR A 136 5.94 11.94 -3.21
C THR A 136 6.87 13.02 -3.78
N ALA A 137 7.85 12.65 -4.61
CA ALA A 137 8.77 13.61 -5.26
C ALA A 137 8.02 14.60 -6.17
N SER A 138 7.12 14.09 -7.02
CA SER A 138 6.31 14.92 -7.92
C SER A 138 5.30 15.77 -7.17
N LYS A 139 4.73 15.28 -6.06
CA LYS A 139 3.88 16.06 -5.16
C LYS A 139 4.65 17.21 -4.49
N LEU A 140 5.89 16.97 -4.07
CA LEU A 140 6.74 18.00 -3.50
C LEU A 140 7.10 19.07 -4.55
N LYS A 141 7.37 18.67 -5.79
CA LYS A 141 7.56 19.58 -6.92
C LYS A 141 6.31 20.41 -7.19
N TRP A 142 5.13 19.79 -7.14
CA TRP A 142 3.86 20.50 -7.27
C TRP A 142 3.72 21.61 -6.21
N VAL A 143 4.04 21.32 -4.94
CA VAL A 143 4.01 22.32 -3.87
C VAL A 143 5.01 23.44 -4.14
N LYS A 144 6.20 23.14 -4.62
CA LYS A 144 7.20 24.15 -4.99
C LYS A 144 6.68 25.14 -6.02
N GLU A 145 5.95 24.65 -7.03
CA GLU A 145 5.45 25.47 -8.12
C GLU A 145 4.15 26.23 -7.79
N ASN A 146 3.27 25.61 -7.02
CA ASN A 146 1.93 26.14 -6.80
C ASN A 146 1.72 26.80 -5.43
N GLU A 147 2.60 26.48 -4.45
CA GLU A 147 2.56 26.98 -3.08
C GLU A 147 3.97 27.40 -2.61
N PRO A 148 4.66 28.32 -3.32
CA PRO A 148 6.06 28.68 -3.05
C PRO A 148 6.28 29.24 -1.65
N GLU A 149 5.29 29.93 -1.07
CA GLU A 149 5.38 30.45 0.30
C GLU A 149 5.43 29.31 1.33
N ILE A 150 4.70 28.20 1.10
CA ILE A 150 4.75 26.99 1.92
C ILE A 150 6.10 26.29 1.69
N TYR A 151 6.49 26.13 0.42
CA TYR A 151 7.72 25.43 0.07
C TYR A 151 8.95 26.07 0.75
N ASN A 152 9.04 27.39 0.80
CA ASN A 152 10.15 28.12 1.41
C ASN A 152 10.24 27.97 2.94
N GLN A 153 9.19 27.48 3.59
CA GLN A 153 9.15 27.24 5.04
C GLN A 153 9.47 25.78 5.40
N ILE A 154 9.59 24.90 4.39
CA ILE A 154 9.81 23.47 4.65
C ILE A 154 11.17 23.28 5.30
N HIS A 155 11.15 22.64 6.47
CA HIS A 155 12.36 22.11 7.10
C HIS A 155 12.65 20.70 6.60
N LYS A 156 11.66 19.81 6.65
CA LYS A 156 11.73 18.44 6.15
C LYS A 156 10.38 18.02 5.56
N PHE A 157 10.40 17.09 4.61
CA PHE A 157 9.23 16.32 4.25
C PHE A 157 9.21 15.00 5.03
N MET A 158 8.03 14.40 5.17
CA MET A 158 7.84 13.10 5.80
C MET A 158 6.77 12.31 5.04
N LEU A 159 6.87 10.99 5.10
CA LEU A 159 5.77 10.10 4.76
C LEU A 159 4.78 10.01 5.95
N PRO A 160 3.56 9.51 5.76
CA PRO A 160 2.59 9.43 6.86
C PRO A 160 3.11 8.66 8.08
N GLY A 161 3.82 7.55 7.88
CA GLY A 161 4.43 6.79 8.97
C GLY A 161 5.60 7.51 9.64
N ASP A 162 6.37 8.29 8.88
CA ASP A 162 7.45 9.10 9.43
C ASP A 162 6.89 10.18 10.37
N TYR A 163 5.78 10.79 9.97
CA TYR A 163 5.10 11.79 10.81
C TYR A 163 4.59 11.19 12.13
N ILE A 164 4.01 10.01 12.12
CA ILE A 164 3.56 9.34 13.35
C ILE A 164 4.76 8.97 14.24
N ALA A 165 5.85 8.45 13.67
CA ALA A 165 7.08 8.18 14.41
C ALA A 165 7.69 9.46 15.00
N TYR A 166 7.70 10.55 14.24
CA TYR A 166 8.11 11.87 14.72
C TYR A 166 7.24 12.35 15.90
N ARG A 167 5.91 12.24 15.78
CA ARG A 167 4.99 12.65 16.89
C ARG A 167 5.20 11.83 18.16
N LEU A 168 5.61 10.57 18.03
CA LEU A 168 5.95 9.72 19.17
C LEU A 168 7.31 10.06 19.79
N SER A 169 8.30 10.51 19.01
CA SER A 169 9.72 10.52 19.44
C SER A 169 10.44 11.87 19.32
N ASN A 170 9.82 12.82 18.64
CA ASN A 170 10.45 14.09 18.23
C ASN A 170 11.73 13.92 17.38
N VAL A 171 11.91 12.76 16.73
CA VAL A 171 13.03 12.46 15.83
C VAL A 171 12.53 12.38 14.40
N ILE A 172 13.14 13.16 13.51
CA ILE A 172 12.81 13.18 12.07
C ILE A 172 13.78 12.27 11.34
N ASN A 173 13.31 11.11 10.92
CA ASN A 173 14.06 10.17 10.08
C ASN A 173 13.12 9.45 9.10
N THR A 174 13.69 8.79 8.11
CA THR A 174 12.97 7.97 7.12
C THR A 174 13.76 6.69 6.82
N THR A 175 13.24 5.83 5.94
CA THR A 175 13.91 4.60 5.52
C THR A 175 14.15 4.59 4.01
N ILE A 176 15.06 3.74 3.52
CA ILE A 176 15.24 3.56 2.07
C ILE A 176 13.94 3.05 1.42
N SER A 177 13.20 2.15 2.09
CA SER A 177 11.90 1.71 1.61
C SER A 177 10.95 2.90 1.41
N GLY A 178 10.90 3.83 2.37
CA GLY A 178 10.11 5.06 2.27
C GLY A 178 10.60 6.00 1.15
N LEU A 179 11.90 6.21 1.01
CA LEU A 179 12.44 7.04 -0.08
C LEU A 179 12.16 6.42 -1.45
N SER A 180 12.22 5.10 -1.57
CA SER A 180 11.95 4.41 -2.83
C SER A 180 10.49 4.54 -3.26
N GLU A 181 9.54 4.42 -2.34
CA GLU A 181 8.12 4.63 -2.66
C GLU A 181 7.82 6.10 -3.02
N GLY A 182 8.62 7.02 -2.54
CA GLY A 182 8.60 8.43 -2.90
C GLY A 182 9.26 8.75 -4.23
N ILE A 183 9.90 7.77 -4.88
CA ILE A 183 10.73 7.89 -6.10
C ILE A 183 11.91 8.85 -5.87
N MET A 184 12.56 8.74 -4.72
CA MET A 184 13.71 9.57 -4.31
C MET A 184 14.99 8.76 -4.12
N TRP A 185 14.95 7.44 -4.42
CA TRP A 185 16.10 6.54 -4.32
C TRP A 185 16.60 6.10 -5.69
N ASP A 186 17.89 6.19 -5.92
CA ASP A 186 18.60 5.71 -7.12
C ASP A 186 19.16 4.32 -6.83
N PHE A 187 18.48 3.29 -7.33
CA PHE A 187 18.85 1.90 -7.10
C PHE A 187 20.16 1.48 -7.75
N LYS A 188 20.51 2.09 -8.90
CA LYS A 188 21.75 1.81 -9.62
C LYS A 188 22.97 2.31 -8.86
N ASN A 189 22.87 3.49 -8.26
CA ASN A 189 23.94 4.11 -7.51
C ASN A 189 23.81 3.90 -5.98
N ASP A 190 22.76 3.23 -5.54
CA ASP A 190 22.42 2.95 -4.14
C ASP A 190 22.52 4.20 -3.25
N ASN A 191 21.88 5.30 -3.71
CA ASN A 191 21.92 6.62 -3.08
C ASN A 191 20.66 7.43 -3.42
N PHE A 192 20.60 8.69 -2.96
CA PHE A 192 19.56 9.62 -3.40
C PHE A 192 19.53 9.76 -4.92
N ALA A 193 18.34 9.89 -5.49
CA ALA A 193 18.12 10.15 -6.90
C ALA A 193 18.45 11.63 -7.23
N ASN A 194 19.72 12.03 -7.08
CA ASN A 194 20.18 13.41 -7.22
C ASN A 194 19.73 14.03 -8.54
N PHE A 195 19.78 13.28 -9.64
CA PHE A 195 19.35 13.79 -10.95
C PHE A 195 17.85 14.18 -10.98
N LEU A 196 16.99 13.50 -10.20
CA LEU A 196 15.57 13.86 -10.07
C LEU A 196 15.39 15.08 -9.18
N PHE A 197 16.14 15.16 -8.08
CA PHE A 197 16.17 16.35 -7.22
C PHE A 197 16.64 17.59 -8.00
N GLU A 198 17.70 17.47 -8.79
CA GLU A 198 18.21 18.53 -9.68
C GLU A 198 17.17 18.91 -10.73
N HIS A 199 16.56 17.94 -11.42
CA HIS A 199 15.52 18.18 -12.41
C HIS A 199 14.33 18.96 -11.82
N TYR A 200 13.89 18.59 -10.60
CA TYR A 200 12.82 19.29 -9.90
C TYR A 200 13.29 20.58 -9.21
N GLY A 201 14.60 20.80 -9.13
CA GLY A 201 15.21 21.91 -8.39
C GLY A 201 14.88 21.85 -6.90
N ILE A 202 14.81 20.67 -6.32
CA ILE A 202 14.54 20.41 -4.91
C ILE A 202 15.86 20.14 -4.19
N SER A 203 16.08 20.75 -3.02
CA SER A 203 17.25 20.47 -2.20
C SER A 203 17.15 19.12 -1.50
N THR A 204 18.22 18.33 -1.54
CA THR A 204 18.34 17.10 -0.75
C THR A 204 18.39 17.35 0.75
N GLU A 205 18.63 18.58 1.20
CA GLU A 205 18.55 18.96 2.60
C GLU A 205 17.13 18.80 3.18
N LEU A 206 16.09 18.77 2.33
CA LEU A 206 14.71 18.50 2.76
C LEU A 206 14.48 17.03 3.11
N VAL A 207 15.38 16.12 2.72
CA VAL A 207 15.28 14.69 3.01
C VAL A 207 15.61 14.45 4.48
N PRO A 208 14.79 13.68 5.22
CA PRO A 208 15.14 13.24 6.58
C PRO A 208 16.38 12.34 6.63
N ASP A 209 16.97 12.18 7.82
CA ASP A 209 18.05 11.22 8.04
C ASP A 209 17.58 9.79 7.77
N ILE A 210 18.43 8.98 7.12
CA ILE A 210 18.10 7.60 6.78
C ILE A 210 18.43 6.66 7.94
N VAL A 211 17.50 5.77 8.28
CA VAL A 211 17.69 4.66 9.19
C VAL A 211 17.29 3.34 8.53
N ASP A 212 17.82 2.23 9.00
CA ASP A 212 17.41 0.90 8.54
C ASP A 212 15.93 0.63 8.89
N THR A 213 15.25 -0.14 8.04
CA THR A 213 13.85 -0.51 8.28
C THR A 213 13.70 -1.33 9.56
N PHE A 214 14.63 -2.25 9.84
CA PHE A 214 14.67 -3.09 11.04
C PHE A 214 15.80 -2.66 11.97
N CYS A 215 15.56 -1.64 12.79
CA CYS A 215 16.45 -1.19 13.85
C CYS A 215 15.68 -0.43 14.92
N ILE A 216 16.32 -0.01 15.98
CA ILE A 216 15.72 1.00 16.88
C ILE A 216 15.82 2.36 16.16
N GLN A 217 14.76 2.74 15.47
CA GLN A 217 14.71 3.96 14.67
C GLN A 217 14.60 5.23 15.54
N SER A 218 13.91 5.10 16.66
CA SER A 218 13.75 6.14 17.69
C SER A 218 13.07 5.54 18.92
N LYS A 219 12.83 6.36 19.97
CA LYS A 219 12.12 5.97 21.18
C LYS A 219 11.08 7.02 21.51
N VAL A 220 9.95 6.58 22.06
CA VAL A 220 8.91 7.48 22.56
C VAL A 220 9.52 8.47 23.55
N ASP A 221 9.38 9.76 23.27
CA ASP A 221 9.84 10.83 24.15
C ASP A 221 8.78 11.16 25.21
N LYS A 222 9.08 12.12 26.09
CA LYS A 222 8.17 12.54 27.16
C LYS A 222 6.84 13.06 26.60
N LYS A 223 6.88 13.90 25.56
CA LYS A 223 5.67 14.49 24.96
C LYS A 223 4.84 13.42 24.24
N GLY A 224 5.49 12.57 23.47
CA GLY A 224 4.84 11.43 22.80
C GLY A 224 4.18 10.47 23.82
N ALA A 225 4.83 10.23 24.96
CA ALA A 225 4.28 9.41 26.03
C ALA A 225 3.05 10.04 26.70
N GLU A 226 3.08 11.36 26.95
CA GLU A 226 1.96 12.10 27.54
C GLU A 226 0.74 12.12 26.59
N GLU A 227 0.96 12.36 25.29
CA GLU A 227 -0.11 12.44 24.28
C GLU A 227 -0.68 11.05 23.91
N SER A 228 0.17 10.06 23.67
CA SER A 228 -0.25 8.72 23.22
C SER A 228 -0.66 7.77 24.34
N GLY A 229 -0.24 8.07 25.58
CA GLY A 229 -0.41 7.18 26.72
C GLY A 229 0.47 5.91 26.68
N LEU A 230 1.51 5.88 25.84
CA LEU A 230 2.58 4.88 25.85
C LEU A 230 3.62 5.20 26.93
N ALA A 231 4.55 4.29 27.17
CA ALA A 231 5.64 4.56 28.11
C ALA A 231 6.77 5.31 27.40
N GLU A 232 7.32 6.33 28.04
CA GLU A 232 8.56 6.98 27.62
C GLU A 232 9.67 5.92 27.48
N GLY A 233 10.52 6.06 26.46
CA GLY A 233 11.60 5.12 26.15
C GLY A 233 11.15 3.87 25.37
N THR A 234 9.84 3.67 25.09
CA THR A 234 9.38 2.56 24.24
C THR A 234 9.97 2.69 22.84
N PRO A 235 10.72 1.68 22.35
CA PRO A 235 11.38 1.77 21.05
C PRO A 235 10.40 1.61 19.87
N ILE A 236 10.67 2.35 18.79
CA ILE A 236 10.06 2.18 17.47
C ILE A 236 11.05 1.38 16.63
N PHE A 237 10.68 0.14 16.26
CA PHE A 237 11.59 -0.81 15.62
C PHE A 237 11.44 -0.92 14.11
N TYR A 238 10.30 -0.48 13.58
CA TYR A 238 9.90 -0.79 12.22
C TYR A 238 8.95 0.25 11.67
N ARG A 239 9.15 0.57 10.38
CA ARG A 239 8.26 1.43 9.62
C ARG A 239 8.33 1.09 8.14
N ALA A 240 7.18 0.89 7.49
CA ALA A 240 7.09 0.68 6.05
C ALA A 240 5.70 1.03 5.52
N GLY A 241 5.61 1.28 4.21
CA GLY A 241 4.35 1.39 3.50
C GLY A 241 3.49 0.13 3.60
N ASP A 242 2.19 0.27 3.42
CA ASP A 242 1.20 -0.81 3.64
C ASP A 242 1.43 -2.03 2.73
N GLN A 243 1.83 -1.84 1.47
CA GLN A 243 2.00 -2.94 0.54
C GLN A 243 3.23 -3.81 0.86
N PRO A 244 4.45 -3.26 1.05
CA PRO A 244 5.58 -4.06 1.50
C PRO A 244 5.38 -4.63 2.91
N ASN A 245 4.65 -3.93 3.81
CA ASN A 245 4.28 -4.47 5.12
C ASN A 245 3.31 -5.66 5.01
N ASN A 246 2.35 -5.62 4.08
CA ASN A 246 1.48 -6.76 3.83
C ASN A 246 2.27 -7.98 3.34
N ALA A 247 3.23 -7.79 2.44
CA ALA A 247 4.11 -8.87 2.00
C ALA A 247 4.93 -9.46 3.17
N LEU A 248 5.46 -8.59 4.07
CA LEU A 248 6.10 -9.02 5.31
C LEU A 248 5.16 -9.90 6.15
N SER A 249 3.90 -9.50 6.32
CA SER A 249 2.93 -10.24 7.13
C SER A 249 2.62 -11.65 6.58
N LEU A 250 2.79 -11.84 5.28
CA LEU A 250 2.67 -13.11 4.57
C LEU A 250 4.00 -13.88 4.45
N ASN A 251 5.03 -13.45 5.18
CA ASN A 251 6.36 -14.06 5.16
C ASN A 251 6.97 -14.10 3.75
N VAL A 252 6.83 -13.00 3.00
CA VAL A 252 7.40 -12.81 1.67
C VAL A 252 8.65 -11.94 1.79
N PHE A 253 9.84 -12.55 1.64
CA PHE A 253 11.14 -11.89 1.85
C PHE A 253 12.15 -12.19 0.75
N ASN A 254 11.98 -13.32 0.05
CA ASN A 254 13.00 -13.84 -0.86
C ASN A 254 12.55 -13.70 -2.31
N PRO A 255 13.50 -13.59 -3.26
CA PRO A 255 13.17 -13.61 -4.69
C PRO A 255 12.32 -14.83 -5.07
N GLY A 256 11.31 -14.61 -5.89
CA GLY A 256 10.35 -15.64 -6.31
C GLY A 256 9.19 -15.87 -5.35
N GLU A 257 9.20 -15.26 -4.16
CA GLU A 257 8.04 -15.28 -3.27
C GLU A 257 7.06 -14.16 -3.64
N VAL A 258 5.76 -14.47 -3.59
CA VAL A 258 4.67 -13.58 -4.00
C VAL A 258 3.63 -13.48 -2.89
N ALA A 259 3.22 -12.26 -2.58
CA ALA A 259 2.07 -11.98 -1.73
C ALA A 259 0.88 -11.58 -2.60
N ALA A 260 -0.30 -12.13 -2.32
CA ALA A 260 -1.54 -11.75 -2.98
C ALA A 260 -2.60 -11.33 -1.96
N THR A 261 -3.34 -10.27 -2.29
CA THR A 261 -4.50 -9.81 -1.52
C THR A 261 -5.67 -9.57 -2.44
N GLY A 262 -6.87 -9.98 -2.01
CA GLY A 262 -8.10 -9.89 -2.78
C GLY A 262 -9.18 -9.09 -2.05
N GLY A 263 -8.88 -7.84 -1.69
CA GLY A 263 -9.83 -6.92 -1.07
C GLY A 263 -10.77 -6.25 -2.08
N THR A 264 -11.18 -5.02 -1.85
CA THR A 264 -11.95 -4.21 -2.81
C THR A 264 -11.24 -4.15 -4.16
N SER A 265 -9.92 -3.89 -4.14
CA SER A 265 -8.98 -4.12 -5.24
C SER A 265 -8.14 -5.36 -4.94
N GLY A 266 -7.60 -5.98 -5.98
CA GLY A 266 -6.61 -7.03 -5.87
C GLY A 266 -5.19 -6.45 -5.93
N VAL A 267 -4.25 -7.11 -5.28
CA VAL A 267 -2.83 -6.78 -5.35
C VAL A 267 -2.03 -8.07 -5.48
N VAL A 268 -1.06 -8.02 -6.37
CA VAL A 268 0.02 -9.01 -6.44
C VAL A 268 1.33 -8.29 -6.17
N TYR A 269 2.09 -8.76 -5.19
CA TYR A 269 3.37 -8.20 -4.78
C TYR A 269 4.43 -9.29 -4.81
N ALA A 270 5.33 -9.21 -5.78
CA ALA A 270 6.36 -10.22 -6.01
C ALA A 270 7.76 -9.71 -5.62
N MET A 271 8.57 -10.58 -5.03
CA MET A 271 9.95 -10.27 -4.65
C MET A 271 10.94 -10.66 -5.73
N THR A 272 11.93 -9.78 -5.97
CA THR A 272 13.06 -10.03 -6.86
C THR A 272 14.36 -9.42 -6.30
N ASN A 273 15.51 -9.92 -6.75
CA ASN A 273 16.82 -9.30 -6.57
C ASN A 273 17.32 -8.59 -7.85
N SER A 274 16.50 -8.59 -8.90
CA SER A 274 16.82 -7.92 -10.17
C SER A 274 16.39 -6.45 -10.14
N LEU A 275 17.24 -5.57 -10.68
CA LEU A 275 16.94 -4.17 -10.96
C LEU A 275 16.35 -3.97 -12.37
N SER A 276 16.12 -5.05 -13.13
CA SER A 276 15.54 -4.96 -14.47
C SER A 276 14.06 -4.61 -14.42
N VAL A 277 13.65 -3.66 -15.25
CA VAL A 277 12.27 -3.23 -15.42
C VAL A 277 11.91 -3.31 -16.90
N LYS A 278 10.90 -4.12 -17.22
CA LYS A 278 10.35 -4.26 -18.58
C LYS A 278 8.92 -3.71 -18.68
N GLU A 279 8.25 -3.60 -17.53
CA GLU A 279 6.84 -3.23 -17.40
C GLU A 279 6.64 -1.94 -16.61
N SER A 280 7.39 -0.89 -16.96
CA SER A 280 7.40 0.41 -16.25
C SER A 280 6.04 1.09 -16.11
N SER A 281 5.10 0.81 -17.04
CA SER A 281 3.76 1.39 -17.03
C SER A 281 2.75 0.62 -16.19
N ARG A 282 2.91 -0.71 -16.06
CA ARG A 282 1.93 -1.61 -15.42
C ARG A 282 2.32 -2.03 -14.02
N VAL A 283 3.62 -2.11 -13.72
CA VAL A 283 4.18 -2.58 -12.46
C VAL A 283 4.96 -1.47 -11.77
N ASN A 284 4.75 -1.31 -10.47
CA ASN A 284 5.58 -0.43 -9.64
C ASN A 284 6.67 -1.24 -8.94
N ASN A 285 7.83 -0.65 -8.76
CA ASN A 285 9.00 -1.30 -8.17
C ASN A 285 9.51 -0.47 -7.00
N PHE A 286 9.61 -1.08 -5.81
CA PHE A 286 10.03 -0.39 -4.59
C PHE A 286 11.04 -1.23 -3.82
N ALA A 287 11.88 -0.57 -3.02
CA ALA A 287 12.70 -1.27 -2.04
C ALA A 287 11.77 -2.00 -1.06
N HIS A 288 11.93 -3.32 -0.97
CA HIS A 288 11.19 -4.10 0.01
C HIS A 288 11.68 -3.80 1.44
N VAL A 289 10.91 -4.21 2.45
CA VAL A 289 11.22 -3.95 3.86
C VAL A 289 12.60 -4.44 4.30
N ASN A 290 13.12 -5.49 3.67
CA ASN A 290 14.46 -6.05 3.93
C ASN A 290 15.54 -5.56 2.94
N TYR A 291 15.26 -4.52 2.16
CA TYR A 291 16.29 -3.84 1.36
C TYR A 291 17.34 -3.22 2.29
N LYS A 292 18.60 -3.43 1.95
CA LYS A 292 19.73 -2.87 2.70
C LYS A 292 20.78 -2.33 1.74
N LYS A 293 21.20 -1.09 1.98
CA LYS A 293 22.25 -0.43 1.21
C LYS A 293 23.54 -1.29 1.17
N GLY A 294 24.14 -1.42 -0.01
CA GLY A 294 25.36 -2.19 -0.21
C GLY A 294 25.20 -3.69 -0.15
N SER A 295 23.96 -4.21 -0.12
CA SER A 295 23.65 -5.64 -0.15
C SER A 295 22.98 -6.03 -1.46
N GLU A 296 22.77 -7.33 -1.67
CA GLU A 296 21.96 -7.81 -2.79
C GLU A 296 20.58 -7.14 -2.77
N PRO A 297 20.10 -6.57 -3.89
CA PRO A 297 18.81 -5.90 -3.95
C PRO A 297 17.64 -6.77 -3.46
N ARG A 298 16.69 -6.14 -2.82
CA ARG A 298 15.41 -6.72 -2.43
C ARG A 298 14.31 -5.76 -2.92
N ILE A 299 13.79 -6.06 -4.09
CA ILE A 299 12.81 -5.22 -4.79
C ILE A 299 11.46 -5.90 -4.75
N GLY A 300 10.46 -5.17 -4.28
CA GLY A 300 9.06 -5.55 -4.38
C GLY A 300 8.45 -4.99 -5.65
N LYS A 301 7.93 -5.86 -6.50
CA LYS A 301 7.18 -5.51 -7.69
C LYS A 301 5.70 -5.57 -7.38
N LEU A 302 5.02 -4.45 -7.52
CA LEU A 302 3.63 -4.25 -7.15
C LEU A 302 2.75 -4.09 -8.39
N LEU A 303 1.76 -4.96 -8.53
CA LEU A 303 0.71 -4.86 -9.55
C LEU A 303 -0.65 -4.77 -8.85
N CYS A 304 -1.42 -3.74 -9.18
CA CYS A 304 -2.78 -3.53 -8.69
C CYS A 304 -3.80 -4.01 -9.72
N ILE A 305 -4.91 -4.57 -9.22
CA ILE A 305 -6.07 -5.04 -9.99
C ILE A 305 -7.28 -4.30 -9.44
N ASN A 306 -7.75 -3.25 -10.13
CA ASN A 306 -8.84 -2.42 -9.61
C ASN A 306 -10.18 -3.15 -9.59
N GLY A 307 -10.42 -4.02 -10.56
CA GLY A 307 -11.65 -4.77 -10.72
C GLY A 307 -11.65 -6.11 -10.00
N ALA A 308 -11.46 -6.13 -8.68
CA ALA A 308 -11.46 -7.38 -7.89
C ALA A 308 -12.73 -7.52 -7.02
N GLY A 309 -12.60 -7.49 -5.70
CA GLY A 309 -13.71 -7.71 -4.78
C GLY A 309 -14.84 -6.69 -4.89
N ILE A 310 -14.57 -5.51 -5.43
CA ILE A 310 -15.62 -4.50 -5.72
C ILE A 310 -16.68 -5.06 -6.66
N GLN A 311 -16.29 -5.88 -7.64
CA GLN A 311 -17.24 -6.51 -8.54
C GLN A 311 -18.10 -7.54 -7.82
N TYR A 312 -17.49 -8.37 -6.95
CA TYR A 312 -18.24 -9.37 -6.19
C TYR A 312 -19.20 -8.72 -5.20
N ARG A 313 -18.81 -7.59 -4.59
CA ARG A 313 -19.67 -6.75 -3.77
C ARG A 313 -20.81 -6.12 -4.58
N TRP A 314 -20.54 -5.66 -5.80
CA TRP A 314 -21.57 -5.13 -6.68
C TRP A 314 -22.64 -6.19 -7.00
N LEU A 315 -22.23 -7.44 -7.27
CA LEU A 315 -23.16 -8.55 -7.46
C LEU A 315 -24.00 -8.83 -6.22
N LEU A 316 -23.40 -8.84 -5.01
CA LEU A 316 -24.13 -8.99 -3.76
C LEU A 316 -25.27 -7.98 -3.65
N ASN A 317 -25.02 -6.74 -4.01
CA ASN A 317 -26.02 -5.66 -3.92
C ASN A 317 -27.08 -5.70 -5.03
N ASN A 318 -26.87 -6.45 -6.11
CA ASN A 318 -27.74 -6.39 -7.31
C ASN A 318 -28.41 -7.73 -7.68
N LEU A 319 -27.97 -8.88 -7.15
CA LEU A 319 -28.52 -10.19 -7.50
C LEU A 319 -29.65 -10.69 -6.57
N SER A 320 -30.12 -9.88 -5.62
CA SER A 320 -31.09 -10.30 -4.60
C SER A 320 -30.64 -11.60 -3.90
N VAL A 321 -29.43 -11.58 -3.36
CA VAL A 321 -28.81 -12.57 -2.49
C VAL A 321 -28.49 -11.93 -1.14
N SER A 322 -28.47 -12.72 -0.06
CA SER A 322 -28.38 -12.20 1.30
C SER A 322 -26.93 -12.04 1.81
N SER A 323 -25.97 -12.79 1.24
CA SER A 323 -24.61 -12.82 1.74
C SER A 323 -23.61 -13.37 0.72
N TYR A 324 -22.30 -13.12 0.97
CA TYR A 324 -21.22 -13.76 0.21
C TYR A 324 -21.23 -15.29 0.35
N GLU A 325 -21.68 -15.81 1.49
CA GLU A 325 -21.81 -17.25 1.72
C GLU A 325 -22.86 -17.86 0.77
N GLU A 326 -24.03 -17.23 0.65
CA GLU A 326 -25.05 -17.66 -0.31
C GLU A 326 -24.53 -17.62 -1.75
N MET A 327 -23.81 -16.53 -2.13
CA MET A 327 -23.21 -16.44 -3.45
C MET A 327 -22.19 -17.56 -3.73
N ASN A 328 -21.35 -17.88 -2.75
CA ASN A 328 -20.36 -18.96 -2.87
C ASN A 328 -21.06 -20.34 -2.96
N ASN A 329 -22.13 -20.57 -2.20
CA ASN A 329 -22.92 -21.80 -2.26
C ASN A 329 -23.56 -21.97 -3.64
N LEU A 330 -24.22 -20.93 -4.16
CA LEU A 330 -24.80 -20.95 -5.51
C LEU A 330 -23.74 -21.21 -6.59
N ALA A 331 -22.56 -20.60 -6.44
CA ALA A 331 -21.44 -20.80 -7.37
C ALA A 331 -20.87 -22.22 -7.29
N SER A 332 -20.89 -22.86 -6.11
CA SER A 332 -20.33 -24.21 -5.93
C SER A 332 -21.16 -25.31 -6.62
N GLU A 333 -22.43 -25.05 -6.88
CA GLU A 333 -23.33 -25.96 -7.59
C GLU A 333 -23.10 -25.96 -9.12
N ILE A 334 -22.36 -24.98 -9.62
CA ILE A 334 -22.08 -24.79 -11.06
C ILE A 334 -20.70 -25.39 -11.39
N PRO A 335 -20.56 -26.09 -12.53
CA PRO A 335 -19.28 -26.67 -12.91
C PRO A 335 -18.22 -25.61 -13.21
N VAL A 336 -16.95 -26.03 -13.18
CA VAL A 336 -15.80 -25.20 -13.56
C VAL A 336 -16.00 -24.67 -14.98
N GLY A 337 -15.72 -23.39 -15.19
CA GLY A 337 -15.95 -22.71 -16.45
C GLY A 337 -17.36 -22.16 -16.62
N SER A 338 -18.21 -22.28 -15.57
CA SER A 338 -19.56 -21.67 -15.49
C SER A 338 -20.44 -21.92 -16.73
N ASP A 339 -20.35 -23.13 -17.30
CA ASP A 339 -21.03 -23.52 -18.55
C ASP A 339 -20.77 -22.53 -19.72
N GLY A 340 -19.59 -21.91 -19.76
CA GLY A 340 -19.17 -20.97 -20.76
C GLY A 340 -19.52 -19.51 -20.48
N VAL A 341 -20.21 -19.22 -19.37
CA VAL A 341 -20.42 -17.83 -18.92
C VAL A 341 -19.11 -17.26 -18.41
N CYS A 342 -18.72 -16.09 -18.93
CA CYS A 342 -17.53 -15.38 -18.48
C CYS A 342 -17.87 -13.98 -17.96
N MET A 343 -17.17 -13.55 -16.92
CA MET A 343 -17.26 -12.19 -16.42
C MET A 343 -15.90 -11.52 -16.40
N ILE A 344 -15.79 -10.38 -17.11
CA ILE A 344 -14.58 -9.54 -17.14
C ILE A 344 -14.71 -8.52 -15.99
N PRO A 345 -13.75 -8.47 -15.03
CA PRO A 345 -13.97 -7.77 -13.75
C PRO A 345 -13.63 -6.27 -13.75
N PHE A 346 -13.22 -5.67 -14.85
CA PHE A 346 -12.60 -4.34 -14.90
C PHE A 346 -13.60 -3.17 -14.93
N GLY A 347 -14.56 -3.18 -13.99
CA GLY A 347 -15.61 -2.15 -13.88
C GLY A 347 -15.35 -1.06 -12.85
N ASN A 348 -14.12 -0.90 -12.36
CA ASN A 348 -13.75 0.09 -11.35
C ASN A 348 -12.85 1.20 -11.94
N GLY A 349 -13.20 1.71 -13.13
CA GLY A 349 -12.44 2.74 -13.83
C GLY A 349 -11.21 2.19 -14.56
N ALA A 350 -10.24 3.06 -14.80
CA ALA A 350 -9.04 2.72 -15.55
C ALA A 350 -8.21 1.62 -14.85
N GLU A 351 -7.87 0.58 -15.62
CA GLU A 351 -7.13 -0.58 -15.12
C GLU A 351 -5.66 -0.50 -15.55
N ARG A 352 -4.76 -0.33 -14.59
CA ARG A 352 -3.33 -0.16 -14.85
C ARG A 352 -2.72 -1.35 -15.58
N MET A 353 -3.09 -2.57 -15.20
CA MET A 353 -2.62 -3.79 -15.88
C MET A 353 -3.04 -3.87 -17.35
N LEU A 354 -4.03 -3.06 -17.77
CA LEU A 354 -4.48 -2.89 -19.14
C LEU A 354 -3.98 -1.57 -19.78
N ASN A 355 -2.83 -1.06 -19.34
CA ASN A 355 -2.28 0.24 -19.75
C ASN A 355 -3.25 1.41 -19.51
N SER A 356 -3.85 1.44 -18.32
CA SER A 356 -4.80 2.45 -17.87
C SER A 356 -6.05 2.60 -18.76
N LYS A 357 -6.45 1.53 -19.45
CA LYS A 357 -7.70 1.50 -20.21
C LYS A 357 -8.89 1.28 -19.27
N ASP A 358 -9.96 2.04 -19.49
CA ASP A 358 -11.27 1.82 -18.88
C ASP A 358 -12.13 1.02 -19.86
N ILE A 359 -12.33 -0.28 -19.56
CA ILE A 359 -13.08 -1.19 -20.44
C ILE A 359 -14.42 -1.63 -19.87
N GLY A 360 -14.66 -1.33 -18.61
CA GLY A 360 -15.86 -1.71 -17.86
C GLY A 360 -15.97 -3.22 -17.59
N THR A 361 -16.90 -3.57 -16.70
CA THR A 361 -17.30 -4.96 -16.47
C THR A 361 -18.12 -5.49 -17.65
N ARG A 362 -17.89 -6.75 -18.03
CA ARG A 362 -18.67 -7.40 -19.09
C ARG A 362 -19.06 -8.81 -18.66
N LEU A 363 -20.34 -9.13 -18.86
CA LEU A 363 -20.87 -10.48 -18.73
C LEU A 363 -21.16 -11.01 -20.15
N VAL A 364 -20.55 -12.12 -20.53
CA VAL A 364 -20.62 -12.66 -21.90
C VAL A 364 -21.07 -14.10 -21.92
N ASN A 365 -21.62 -14.56 -23.04
CA ASN A 365 -22.09 -15.91 -23.28
C ASN A 365 -23.26 -16.36 -22.38
N VAL A 366 -24.07 -15.43 -21.88
CA VAL A 366 -25.25 -15.79 -21.07
C VAL A 366 -26.34 -16.35 -21.96
N ASN A 367 -26.81 -17.56 -21.66
CA ASN A 367 -28.02 -18.14 -22.22
C ASN A 367 -29.17 -17.93 -21.24
N LEU A 368 -30.15 -17.11 -21.62
CA LEU A 368 -31.24 -16.69 -20.74
C LEU A 368 -32.18 -17.83 -20.33
N ASN A 369 -32.12 -18.98 -21.00
CA ASN A 369 -32.96 -20.15 -20.68
C ASN A 369 -32.30 -21.08 -19.63
N ASN A 370 -30.95 -21.08 -19.55
CA ASN A 370 -30.23 -22.10 -18.77
C ASN A 370 -29.39 -21.49 -17.65
N HIS A 371 -28.91 -20.21 -17.80
CA HIS A 371 -27.99 -19.61 -16.85
C HIS A 371 -28.74 -18.77 -15.81
N GLY A 372 -28.51 -19.08 -14.55
CA GLY A 372 -29.04 -18.35 -13.39
C GLY A 372 -27.98 -17.67 -12.54
N LYS A 373 -28.37 -17.25 -11.32
CA LYS A 373 -27.50 -16.54 -10.38
C LYS A 373 -26.20 -17.29 -10.06
N GLY A 374 -26.25 -18.63 -9.93
CA GLY A 374 -25.09 -19.47 -9.65
C GLY A 374 -24.01 -19.33 -10.72
N HIS A 375 -24.41 -19.34 -12.00
CA HIS A 375 -23.49 -19.14 -13.12
C HIS A 375 -22.82 -17.76 -13.07
N ILE A 376 -23.59 -16.70 -12.75
CA ILE A 376 -23.05 -15.33 -12.64
C ILE A 376 -22.06 -15.23 -11.47
N CYS A 377 -22.41 -15.82 -10.30
CA CYS A 377 -21.53 -15.81 -9.13
C CYS A 377 -20.22 -16.58 -9.40
N ARG A 378 -20.31 -17.76 -10.06
CA ARG A 378 -19.13 -18.54 -10.42
C ARG A 378 -18.27 -17.83 -11.47
N ALA A 379 -18.87 -17.35 -12.54
CA ALA A 379 -18.17 -16.58 -13.57
C ALA A 379 -17.47 -15.35 -13.02
N ALA A 380 -18.04 -14.70 -12.00
CA ALA A 380 -17.41 -13.57 -11.34
C ALA A 380 -16.16 -13.98 -10.54
N LEU A 381 -16.24 -15.03 -9.73
CA LEU A 381 -15.08 -15.54 -8.98
C LEU A 381 -13.96 -16.00 -9.90
N GLU A 382 -14.30 -16.76 -10.96
CA GLU A 382 -13.33 -17.21 -11.96
C GLU A 382 -12.75 -16.05 -12.75
N GLY A 383 -13.56 -15.06 -13.16
CA GLY A 383 -13.09 -13.88 -13.89
C GLY A 383 -12.14 -13.01 -13.07
N ILE A 384 -12.42 -12.86 -11.77
CA ILE A 384 -11.48 -12.16 -10.86
C ILE A 384 -10.21 -13.00 -10.69
N ALA A 385 -10.30 -14.32 -10.53
CA ALA A 385 -9.13 -15.20 -10.45
C ALA A 385 -8.27 -15.12 -11.72
N PHE A 386 -8.87 -15.09 -12.90
CA PHE A 386 -8.16 -14.90 -14.17
C PHE A 386 -7.43 -13.56 -14.25
N SER A 387 -7.96 -12.50 -13.63
CA SER A 387 -7.23 -11.22 -13.57
C SER A 387 -5.97 -11.32 -12.73
N PHE A 388 -5.96 -12.12 -11.64
CA PHE A 388 -4.75 -12.42 -10.87
C PHE A 388 -3.75 -13.24 -11.69
N VAL A 389 -4.21 -14.26 -12.41
CA VAL A 389 -3.37 -15.06 -13.31
C VAL A 389 -2.72 -14.19 -14.38
N TYR A 390 -3.50 -13.32 -15.04
CA TYR A 390 -2.97 -12.35 -16.01
C TYR A 390 -1.97 -11.38 -15.37
N GLY A 391 -2.24 -10.91 -14.16
CA GLY A 391 -1.28 -10.13 -13.39
C GLY A 391 0.03 -10.88 -13.15
N MET A 392 -0.02 -12.17 -12.88
CA MET A 392 1.17 -13.02 -12.75
C MET A 392 1.91 -13.22 -14.06
N GLU A 393 1.22 -13.30 -15.19
CA GLU A 393 1.85 -13.34 -16.50
C GLU A 393 2.62 -12.04 -16.81
N ILE A 394 2.05 -10.88 -16.44
CA ILE A 394 2.75 -9.60 -16.52
C ILE A 394 4.01 -9.61 -15.64
N MET A 395 3.91 -10.10 -14.40
CA MET A 395 5.06 -10.23 -13.51
C MET A 395 6.14 -11.16 -14.08
N LYS A 396 5.75 -12.30 -14.66
CA LYS A 396 6.68 -13.21 -15.33
C LYS A 396 7.35 -12.55 -16.54
N SER A 397 6.62 -11.78 -17.36
CA SER A 397 7.20 -11.01 -18.47
C SER A 397 8.19 -9.95 -18.00
N ASP A 398 8.00 -9.42 -16.79
CA ASP A 398 8.91 -8.47 -16.13
C ASP A 398 10.08 -9.18 -15.39
N GLY A 399 10.24 -10.48 -15.60
CA GLY A 399 11.39 -11.26 -15.13
C GLY A 399 11.24 -11.89 -13.74
N ILE A 400 10.02 -12.02 -13.22
CA ILE A 400 9.77 -12.74 -11.96
C ILE A 400 9.68 -14.24 -12.24
N GLU A 401 10.53 -15.02 -11.56
CA GLU A 401 10.39 -16.46 -11.44
C GLU A 401 9.61 -16.77 -10.15
N VAL A 402 8.40 -17.30 -10.29
CA VAL A 402 7.52 -17.57 -9.14
C VAL A 402 7.87 -18.92 -8.53
N ASN A 403 8.17 -18.94 -7.24
CA ASN A 403 8.41 -20.16 -6.47
C ASN A 403 7.21 -20.51 -5.57
N VAL A 404 6.56 -19.49 -5.00
CA VAL A 404 5.41 -19.66 -4.11
C VAL A 404 4.57 -18.39 -4.06
N MET A 405 3.26 -18.56 -4.05
CA MET A 405 2.31 -17.48 -3.76
C MET A 405 1.69 -17.70 -2.39
N ARG A 406 1.64 -16.64 -1.58
CA ARG A 406 0.99 -16.63 -0.27
C ARG A 406 -0.12 -15.59 -0.22
N ALA A 407 -1.24 -15.94 0.38
CA ALA A 407 -2.36 -15.05 0.61
C ALA A 407 -2.90 -15.24 2.03
N GLY A 408 -3.47 -14.18 2.60
CA GLY A 408 -4.20 -14.27 3.84
C GLY A 408 -5.55 -14.98 3.63
N ASN A 409 -6.03 -15.71 4.64
CA ASN A 409 -7.40 -16.27 4.59
C ASN A 409 -8.42 -15.18 4.89
N ASP A 410 -8.51 -14.19 4.01
CA ASP A 410 -9.40 -13.05 4.12
C ASP A 410 -10.03 -12.67 2.76
N ASN A 411 -11.07 -11.87 2.80
CA ASN A 411 -11.75 -11.32 1.61
C ASN A 411 -12.05 -12.41 0.55
N LEU A 412 -11.63 -12.20 -0.70
CA LEU A 412 -11.85 -13.16 -1.80
C LEU A 412 -11.17 -14.51 -1.57
N PHE A 413 -10.02 -14.55 -0.89
CA PHE A 413 -9.32 -15.80 -0.58
C PHE A 413 -10.04 -16.70 0.44
N ARG A 414 -11.13 -16.23 1.05
CA ARG A 414 -12.07 -17.08 1.81
C ARG A 414 -12.97 -17.91 0.91
N SER A 415 -13.10 -17.59 -0.35
CA SER A 415 -13.83 -18.40 -1.34
C SER A 415 -12.93 -19.54 -1.84
N GLU A 416 -13.32 -20.79 -1.59
CA GLU A 416 -12.59 -21.95 -2.09
C GLU A 416 -12.55 -21.97 -3.62
N ILE A 417 -13.62 -21.53 -4.30
CA ILE A 417 -13.67 -21.44 -5.75
C ILE A 417 -12.58 -20.49 -6.25
N PHE A 418 -12.51 -19.29 -5.67
CA PHE A 418 -11.50 -18.30 -6.05
C PHE A 418 -10.08 -18.81 -5.78
N SER A 419 -9.82 -19.27 -4.55
CA SER A 419 -8.49 -19.73 -4.12
C SER A 419 -8.02 -20.94 -4.93
N ASN A 420 -8.88 -21.92 -5.17
CA ASN A 420 -8.57 -23.12 -5.96
C ASN A 420 -8.32 -22.75 -7.44
N THR A 421 -9.09 -21.82 -7.99
CA THR A 421 -8.90 -21.37 -9.37
C THR A 421 -7.54 -20.69 -9.52
N VAL A 422 -7.19 -19.76 -8.60
CA VAL A 422 -5.89 -19.09 -8.61
C VAL A 422 -4.75 -20.11 -8.44
N ALA A 423 -4.83 -20.99 -7.44
CA ALA A 423 -3.80 -21.99 -7.18
C ALA A 423 -3.60 -22.97 -8.35
N THR A 424 -4.70 -23.44 -8.95
CA THR A 424 -4.66 -24.38 -10.08
C THR A 424 -3.99 -23.76 -11.32
N LEU A 425 -4.30 -22.49 -11.61
CA LEU A 425 -3.80 -21.84 -12.83
C LEU A 425 -2.39 -21.29 -12.69
N ILE A 426 -2.00 -20.86 -11.50
CA ILE A 426 -0.63 -20.36 -11.24
C ILE A 426 0.34 -21.53 -11.02
N GLY A 427 -0.11 -22.61 -10.38
CA GLY A 427 0.68 -23.85 -10.18
C GLY A 427 1.74 -23.75 -9.09
N HIS A 428 1.69 -22.74 -8.19
CA HIS A 428 2.69 -22.47 -7.16
C HIS A 428 2.08 -22.15 -5.80
#